data_b6bb7794c42bb28ea7d2c24dc03c46b3
#
_entry.id   b6bb7794c42bb28ea7d2c24dc03c46b3
#
_cell.length_a   1.000
_cell.length_b   1.000
_cell.length_c   1.000
_cell.angle_alpha   90.00
_cell.angle_beta   90.00
_cell.angle_gamma   90.00
#
_symmetry.space_group_name_H-M   'P 1'
#
loop_
_entity.id
_entity.type
_entity.pdbx_description
1 polymer ?
#
loop_
_entity_poly.entity_id
_entity_poly.type
_entity_poly.pdbx_seq_one_letter_code
_entity_poly.pdbx_strand_id
1 'polypeptide(L)'
;MRFECIDKVSFRLGVNPADLTTAQEKGVRIIRVHGKQMPMFYKKKKALDNEKLLTYAFSPYRFSKPIANDGETAVELKLRYLFPHTSSTPKWKRNELTFMTQRPDADNISKAVVDCMTRLGFWEDDSMVNFHFSKYRSPNPCIMVEILTWKQFKE
;
A
#
# COMPACT_ATOMS: atom_id res chain seq x y z
N MET A 1 -13.91 24.21 15.37
CA MET A 1 -12.87 23.25 14.94
C MET A 1 -12.40 23.61 13.54
N ARG A 2 -11.11 23.79 13.40
CA ARG A 2 -10.46 24.08 12.12
C ARG A 2 -9.51 22.94 11.77
N PHE A 3 -9.52 22.46 10.53
CA PHE A 3 -8.61 21.45 10.02
C PHE A 3 -7.67 22.09 9.02
N GLU A 4 -6.38 21.87 9.17
CA GLU A 4 -5.36 22.36 8.26
C GLU A 4 -4.45 21.22 7.80
N CYS A 5 -4.17 21.22 6.50
CA CYS A 5 -3.10 20.38 5.98
C CYS A 5 -1.76 21.04 6.30
N ILE A 6 -1.01 20.43 7.19
CA ILE A 6 0.27 20.99 7.70
C ILE A 6 1.48 20.45 6.95
N ASP A 7 1.35 19.34 6.23
CA ASP A 7 2.41 18.76 5.42
C ASP A 7 1.85 17.92 4.28
N LYS A 8 2.57 17.90 3.16
CA LYS A 8 2.24 17.10 1.99
C LYS A 8 3.51 16.54 1.38
N VAL A 9 3.58 15.21 1.28
CA VAL A 9 4.68 14.49 0.64
C VAL A 9 4.12 13.67 -0.52
N SER A 10 4.75 13.80 -1.69
CA SER A 10 4.35 13.04 -2.89
C SER A 10 5.57 12.42 -3.52
N PHE A 11 5.48 11.16 -3.91
CA PHE A 11 6.54 10.49 -4.66
C PHE A 11 5.98 9.38 -5.55
N ARG A 12 6.78 9.01 -6.53
CA ARG A 12 6.53 7.90 -7.43
C ARG A 12 7.33 6.70 -6.96
N LEU A 13 6.64 5.61 -6.63
CA LEU A 13 7.27 4.35 -6.29
C LEU A 13 7.45 3.53 -7.57
N GLY A 14 8.70 3.23 -7.92
CA GLY A 14 9.06 2.48 -9.13
C GLY A 14 8.78 0.98 -9.03
N VAL A 15 7.59 0.62 -8.61
CA VAL A 15 7.10 -0.75 -8.51
C VAL A 15 5.98 -0.93 -9.53
N ASN A 16 6.06 -2.01 -10.32
CA ASN A 16 4.93 -2.42 -11.15
C ASN A 16 3.86 -3.06 -10.26
N PRO A 17 2.66 -2.46 -10.13
CA PRO A 17 1.63 -3.03 -9.26
C PRO A 17 1.14 -4.42 -9.73
N ALA A 18 1.37 -4.81 -10.98
CA ALA A 18 1.10 -6.17 -11.46
C ALA A 18 1.99 -7.24 -10.81
N ASP A 19 3.15 -6.85 -10.27
CA ASP A 19 4.05 -7.75 -9.54
C ASP A 19 3.65 -7.94 -8.08
N LEU A 20 2.71 -7.15 -7.58
CA LEU A 20 2.20 -7.27 -6.22
C LEU A 20 1.16 -8.38 -6.13
N THR A 21 1.29 -9.19 -5.10
CA THR A 21 0.26 -10.19 -4.78
C THR A 21 -0.86 -9.53 -3.98
N THR A 22 -2.07 -10.02 -4.22
CA THR A 22 -3.19 -9.68 -3.34
C THR A 22 -2.95 -10.34 -1.98
N ALA A 23 -2.79 -9.51 -0.99
CA ALA A 23 -2.81 -9.74 0.44
C ALA A 23 -2.44 -11.13 0.98
N GLN A 24 -1.73 -11.14 2.01
CA GLN A 24 -1.68 -12.13 3.11
C GLN A 24 -2.10 -13.56 2.74
N GLU A 25 -1.55 -14.13 1.67
CA GLU A 25 -1.68 -15.56 1.42
C GLU A 25 -1.07 -16.32 2.60
N LYS A 26 -1.94 -16.81 3.49
CA LYS A 26 -1.55 -17.70 4.59
C LYS A 26 -1.72 -19.15 4.14
N GLY A 27 -0.72 -19.95 4.40
CA GLY A 27 -0.82 -21.40 4.33
C GLY A 27 -1.10 -21.96 5.72
N VAL A 28 -1.63 -23.18 5.76
CA VAL A 28 -1.82 -23.96 6.98
C VAL A 28 -1.14 -25.30 6.79
N ARG A 29 -0.35 -25.70 7.77
CA ARG A 29 0.16 -27.06 7.86
C ARG A 29 -0.08 -27.62 9.27
N ILE A 30 -0.24 -28.92 9.35
CA ILE A 30 -0.43 -29.60 10.63
C ILE A 30 0.95 -29.96 11.19
N ILE A 31 1.19 -29.54 12.42
CA ILE A 31 2.39 -29.87 13.18
C ILE A 31 2.01 -30.69 14.41
N ARG A 32 2.95 -31.48 14.93
CA ARG A 32 2.78 -32.18 16.22
C ARG A 32 3.52 -31.43 17.32
N VAL A 33 2.76 -31.04 18.34
CA VAL A 33 3.30 -30.43 19.56
C VAL A 33 2.84 -31.28 20.74
N HIS A 34 3.78 -31.80 21.52
CA HIS A 34 3.49 -32.69 22.65
C HIS A 34 2.55 -33.87 22.30
N GLY A 35 2.73 -34.47 21.13
CA GLY A 35 1.91 -35.58 20.65
C GLY A 35 0.53 -35.23 20.11
N LYS A 36 0.12 -33.95 20.19
CA LYS A 36 -1.15 -33.45 19.62
C LYS A 36 -0.94 -32.81 18.28
N GLN A 37 -1.86 -33.03 17.34
CA GLN A 37 -1.88 -32.35 16.07
C GLN A 37 -2.44 -30.94 16.25
N MET A 38 -1.71 -29.93 15.75
CA MET A 38 -2.12 -28.53 15.82
C MET A 38 -1.95 -27.85 14.46
N PRO A 39 -2.88 -26.99 14.03
CA PRO A 39 -2.69 -26.18 12.83
C PRO A 39 -1.63 -25.11 13.09
N MET A 40 -0.71 -24.96 12.15
CA MET A 40 0.26 -23.89 12.13
C MET A 40 0.03 -23.02 10.90
N PHE A 41 -0.24 -21.72 11.12
CA PHE A 41 -0.39 -20.75 10.06
C PHE A 41 0.98 -20.18 9.67
N TYR A 42 1.23 -20.05 8.37
CA TYR A 42 2.44 -19.45 7.85
C TYR A 42 2.16 -18.56 6.65
N LYS A 43 3.00 -17.55 6.42
CA LYS A 43 2.92 -16.74 5.20
C LYS A 43 3.52 -17.53 4.04
N LYS A 44 2.82 -17.56 2.91
CA LYS A 44 3.34 -18.15 1.69
C LYS A 44 4.52 -17.33 1.14
N LYS A 45 5.40 -17.99 0.39
CA LYS A 45 6.60 -17.35 -0.20
C LYS A 45 6.28 -16.08 -0.99
N LYS A 46 5.22 -16.08 -1.79
CA LYS A 46 4.79 -14.90 -2.58
C LYS A 46 4.50 -13.69 -1.68
N ALA A 47 3.84 -13.89 -0.54
CA ALA A 47 3.54 -12.81 0.40
C ALA A 47 4.82 -12.26 1.04
N LEU A 48 5.79 -13.12 1.36
CA LEU A 48 7.09 -12.70 1.90
C LEU A 48 7.92 -11.93 0.86
N ASP A 49 7.93 -12.39 -0.38
CA ASP A 49 8.63 -11.71 -1.48
C ASP A 49 8.01 -10.35 -1.76
N ASN A 50 6.68 -10.24 -1.67
CA ASN A 50 5.94 -8.99 -1.79
C ASN A 50 6.31 -7.99 -0.68
N GLU A 51 6.38 -8.46 0.57
CA GLU A 51 6.83 -7.63 1.71
C GLU A 51 8.26 -7.10 1.50
N LYS A 52 9.17 -7.94 1.03
CA LYS A 52 10.56 -7.56 0.74
C LYS A 52 10.64 -6.52 -0.37
N LEU A 53 9.90 -6.72 -1.46
CA LEU A 53 9.85 -5.79 -2.59
C LEU A 53 9.36 -4.42 -2.14
N LEU A 54 8.26 -4.37 -1.40
CA LEU A 54 7.67 -3.12 -0.89
C LEU A 54 8.61 -2.44 0.12
N THR A 55 9.20 -3.20 1.04
CA THR A 55 10.15 -2.67 2.03
C THR A 55 11.34 -2.02 1.33
N TYR A 56 11.92 -2.69 0.35
CA TYR A 56 13.03 -2.16 -0.44
C TYR A 56 12.65 -0.88 -1.19
N ALA A 57 11.48 -0.89 -1.83
CA ALA A 57 11.01 0.23 -2.63
C ALA A 57 10.67 1.47 -1.79
N PHE A 58 10.04 1.31 -0.63
CA PHE A 58 9.66 2.41 0.26
C PHE A 58 10.79 2.94 1.13
N SER A 59 11.82 2.13 1.41
CA SER A 59 12.90 2.50 2.34
C SER A 59 13.58 3.85 2.03
N PRO A 60 13.86 4.22 0.75
CA PRO A 60 14.45 5.52 0.43
C PRO A 60 13.57 6.72 0.78
N TYR A 61 12.25 6.51 0.89
CA TYR A 61 11.26 7.57 1.15
C TYR A 61 10.83 7.64 2.62
N ARG A 62 11.36 6.76 3.46
CA ARG A 62 11.04 6.68 4.87
C ARG A 62 11.29 8.00 5.58
N PHE A 63 10.37 8.39 6.45
CA PHE A 63 10.54 9.56 7.30
C PHE A 63 11.58 9.31 8.39
N SER A 64 12.30 10.34 8.77
CA SER A 64 13.24 10.28 9.89
C SER A 64 12.52 10.09 11.23
N LYS A 65 11.28 10.58 11.32
CA LYS A 65 10.41 10.47 12.49
C LYS A 65 8.99 10.18 12.05
N PRO A 66 8.32 9.18 12.64
CA PRO A 66 6.93 8.88 12.33
C PRO A 66 6.00 10.05 12.61
N ILE A 67 4.93 10.19 11.83
CA ILE A 67 3.85 11.13 12.15
C ILE A 67 3.20 10.65 13.45
N ALA A 68 3.19 11.54 14.46
CA ALA A 68 2.77 11.21 15.81
C ALA A 68 1.24 11.02 15.91
N ASN A 69 0.84 10.00 16.67
CA ASN A 69 -0.56 9.76 17.03
C ASN A 69 -0.90 10.52 18.33
N ASP A 70 -1.17 11.81 18.19
CA ASP A 70 -1.43 12.73 19.31
C ASP A 70 -2.93 12.98 19.57
N GLY A 71 -3.81 12.30 18.85
CA GLY A 71 -5.26 12.47 18.93
C GLY A 71 -5.82 13.70 18.19
N GLU A 72 -4.96 14.57 17.67
CA GLU A 72 -5.33 15.76 16.90
C GLU A 72 -4.81 15.72 15.46
N THR A 73 -3.93 14.78 15.16
CA THR A 73 -3.31 14.60 13.84
C THR A 73 -3.90 13.40 13.12
N ALA A 74 -4.27 13.59 11.87
CA ALA A 74 -4.70 12.53 10.96
C ALA A 74 -3.86 12.51 9.69
N VAL A 75 -3.69 11.33 9.13
CA VAL A 75 -3.01 11.13 7.84
C VAL A 75 -4.06 10.81 6.77
N GLU A 76 -3.91 11.41 5.62
CA GLU A 76 -4.63 11.05 4.41
C GLU A 76 -3.62 10.46 3.42
N LEU A 77 -3.77 9.18 3.11
CA LEU A 77 -2.92 8.46 2.17
C LEU A 77 -3.67 8.24 0.87
N LYS A 78 -3.11 8.74 -0.23
CA LYS A 78 -3.62 8.51 -1.57
C LYS A 78 -2.67 7.61 -2.33
N LEU A 79 -3.17 6.45 -2.76
CA LEU A 79 -2.44 5.48 -3.57
C LEU A 79 -3.11 5.36 -4.94
N ARG A 80 -2.36 5.65 -5.98
CA ARG A 80 -2.77 5.43 -7.37
C ARG A 80 -1.93 4.32 -7.96
N TYR A 81 -2.57 3.22 -8.29
CA TYR A 81 -1.93 2.07 -8.91
C TYR A 81 -2.01 2.19 -10.43
N LEU A 82 -0.87 2.40 -11.07
CA LEU A 82 -0.76 2.47 -12.52
C LEU A 82 -0.26 1.12 -13.03
N PHE A 83 -1.20 0.31 -13.52
CA PHE A 83 -0.92 -1.01 -14.10
C PHE A 83 -0.53 -0.89 -15.57
N PRO A 84 0.30 -1.81 -16.09
CA PRO A 84 0.60 -1.83 -17.50
C PRO A 84 -0.64 -2.15 -18.33
N HIS A 85 -0.69 -1.62 -19.55
CA HIS A 85 -1.67 -2.04 -20.53
C HIS A 85 -1.45 -3.52 -20.90
N THR A 86 -2.53 -4.21 -21.21
CA THR A 86 -2.49 -5.59 -21.65
C THR A 86 -2.37 -5.70 -23.18
N SER A 87 -2.04 -6.88 -23.69
CA SER A 87 -1.99 -7.14 -25.14
C SER A 87 -3.34 -6.93 -25.83
N SER A 88 -4.44 -7.06 -25.10
CA SER A 88 -5.80 -6.82 -25.61
C SER A 88 -6.18 -5.34 -25.69
N THR A 89 -5.39 -4.44 -25.08
CA THR A 89 -5.62 -2.99 -25.19
C THR A 89 -5.35 -2.54 -26.62
N PRO A 90 -6.30 -1.84 -27.30
CA PRO A 90 -6.06 -1.29 -28.63
C PRO A 90 -4.80 -0.41 -28.66
N LYS A 91 -4.01 -0.52 -29.74
CA LYS A 91 -2.73 0.20 -29.85
C LYS A 91 -2.85 1.71 -29.61
N TRP A 92 -3.93 2.32 -30.09
CA TRP A 92 -4.15 3.77 -29.96
C TRP A 92 -4.43 4.22 -28.51
N LYS A 93 -4.88 3.30 -27.65
CA LYS A 93 -5.09 3.56 -26.20
C LYS A 93 -3.85 3.33 -25.34
N ARG A 94 -2.84 2.63 -25.84
CA ARG A 94 -1.69 2.20 -25.01
C ARG A 94 -0.81 3.33 -24.51
N ASN A 95 -0.91 4.51 -25.11
CA ASN A 95 -0.19 5.70 -24.68
C ASN A 95 -1.00 6.58 -23.72
N GLU A 96 -2.20 6.16 -23.35
CA GLU A 96 -3.11 6.93 -22.52
C GLU A 96 -3.31 6.31 -21.15
N LEU A 97 -3.67 7.15 -20.19
CA LEU A 97 -4.16 6.73 -18.88
C LEU A 97 -5.64 6.36 -19.00
N THR A 98 -5.99 5.13 -18.65
CA THR A 98 -7.37 4.65 -18.68
C THR A 98 -7.76 4.01 -17.36
N PHE A 99 -9.04 3.96 -17.05
CA PHE A 99 -9.51 3.24 -15.87
C PHE A 99 -9.21 1.74 -15.97
N MET A 100 -8.89 1.14 -14.84
CA MET A 100 -8.78 -0.30 -14.70
C MET A 100 -9.93 -0.82 -13.85
N THR A 101 -10.78 -1.65 -14.44
CA THR A 101 -11.97 -2.21 -13.81
C THR A 101 -11.85 -3.71 -13.49
N GLN A 102 -10.72 -4.32 -13.82
CA GLN A 102 -10.43 -5.72 -13.56
C GLN A 102 -9.72 -5.92 -12.21
N ARG A 103 -9.64 -7.17 -11.78
CA ARG A 103 -8.82 -7.56 -10.61
C ARG A 103 -7.33 -7.25 -10.84
N PRO A 104 -6.55 -7.04 -9.78
CA PRO A 104 -6.90 -7.17 -8.35
C PRO A 104 -7.70 -5.97 -7.82
N ASP A 105 -8.41 -6.19 -6.70
CA ASP A 105 -9.11 -5.12 -6.01
C ASP A 105 -8.10 -4.20 -5.31
N ALA A 106 -8.35 -2.90 -5.36
CA ALA A 106 -7.39 -1.91 -4.85
C ALA A 106 -7.18 -2.02 -3.33
N ASP A 107 -8.22 -2.32 -2.57
CA ASP A 107 -8.13 -2.53 -1.13
C ASP A 107 -7.26 -3.75 -0.77
N ASN A 108 -7.34 -4.82 -1.53
CA ASN A 108 -6.54 -6.02 -1.29
C ASN A 108 -5.04 -5.80 -1.48
N ILE A 109 -4.63 -5.10 -2.55
CA ILE A 109 -3.21 -4.77 -2.74
C ILE A 109 -2.75 -3.68 -1.77
N SER A 110 -3.61 -2.75 -1.42
CA SER A 110 -3.31 -1.64 -0.53
C SER A 110 -3.03 -2.09 0.90
N LYS A 111 -3.64 -3.17 1.35
CA LYS A 111 -3.41 -3.70 2.69
C LYS A 111 -1.92 -4.01 2.93
N ALA A 112 -1.28 -4.69 1.99
CA ALA A 112 0.16 -4.99 2.08
C ALA A 112 1.01 -3.71 2.02
N VAL A 113 0.61 -2.74 1.20
CA VAL A 113 1.30 -1.44 1.08
C VAL A 113 1.23 -0.66 2.39
N VAL A 114 0.05 -0.54 2.96
CA VAL A 114 -0.17 0.18 4.23
C VAL A 114 0.56 -0.49 5.39
N ASP A 115 0.51 -1.81 5.50
CA ASP A 115 1.23 -2.57 6.52
C ASP A 115 2.75 -2.34 6.39
N CYS A 116 3.27 -2.29 5.18
CA CYS A 116 4.67 -1.97 4.92
C CYS A 116 5.04 -0.55 5.37
N MET A 117 4.24 0.45 5.01
CA MET A 117 4.46 1.85 5.38
C MET A 117 4.40 2.04 6.89
N THR A 118 3.45 1.41 7.57
CA THR A 118 3.35 1.42 9.04
C THR A 118 4.60 0.83 9.68
N ARG A 119 5.04 -0.32 9.18
CA ARG A 119 6.24 -1.01 9.67
C ARG A 119 7.53 -0.20 9.47
N LEU A 120 7.61 0.56 8.39
CA LEU A 120 8.73 1.46 8.10
C LEU A 120 8.67 2.79 8.88
N GLY A 121 7.63 3.04 9.64
CA GLY A 121 7.51 4.20 10.49
C GLY A 121 7.12 5.50 9.78
N PHE A 122 6.28 5.44 8.76
CA PHE A 122 5.68 6.64 8.17
C PHE A 122 4.74 7.34 9.14
N TRP A 123 4.06 6.58 9.96
CA TRP A 123 3.19 7.02 11.06
C TRP A 123 3.28 6.05 12.23
N GLU A 124 2.86 6.48 13.39
CA GLU A 124 2.93 5.66 14.61
C GLU A 124 1.90 4.51 14.61
N ASP A 125 0.70 4.76 14.07
CA ASP A 125 -0.39 3.78 14.03
C ASP A 125 -1.22 3.97 12.76
N ASP A 126 -1.58 2.87 12.11
CA ASP A 126 -2.42 2.88 10.91
C ASP A 126 -3.87 3.31 11.19
N SER A 127 -4.32 3.26 12.46
CA SER A 127 -5.63 3.76 12.87
C SER A 127 -5.83 5.27 12.64
N MET A 128 -4.74 6.03 12.53
CA MET A 128 -4.79 7.46 12.23
C MET A 128 -4.83 7.78 10.74
N VAL A 129 -4.82 6.76 9.87
CA VAL A 129 -4.71 6.92 8.41
C VAL A 129 -6.04 6.72 7.72
N ASN A 130 -6.43 7.69 6.92
CA ASN A 130 -7.56 7.62 5.99
C ASN A 130 -7.02 7.28 4.59
N PHE A 131 -7.66 6.32 3.92
CA PHE A 131 -7.15 5.76 2.66
C PHE A 131 -8.00 6.15 1.47
N HIS A 132 -7.32 6.48 0.37
CA HIS A 132 -7.92 6.69 -0.94
C HIS A 132 -7.15 5.85 -1.97
N PHE A 133 -7.84 4.94 -2.66
CA PHE A 133 -7.25 4.05 -3.64
C PHE A 133 -7.86 4.28 -5.02
N SER A 134 -7.03 4.23 -6.04
CA SER A 134 -7.47 4.23 -7.42
C SER A 134 -6.59 3.36 -8.30
N LYS A 135 -7.16 2.81 -9.37
CA LYS A 135 -6.47 1.95 -10.33
C LYS A 135 -6.62 2.47 -11.74
N TYR A 136 -5.53 2.46 -12.47
CA TYR A 136 -5.47 2.88 -13.86
C TYR A 136 -4.59 1.95 -14.67
N ARG A 137 -4.82 1.93 -15.98
CA ARG A 137 -3.86 1.43 -16.96
C ARG A 137 -3.02 2.58 -17.46
N SER A 138 -1.72 2.37 -17.57
CA SER A 138 -0.77 3.40 -17.96
C SER A 138 0.39 2.83 -18.78
N PRO A 139 0.96 3.60 -19.71
CA PRO A 139 2.20 3.22 -20.36
C PRO A 139 3.41 3.20 -19.42
N ASN A 140 3.30 3.83 -18.24
CA ASN A 140 4.36 3.92 -17.23
C ASN A 140 3.88 3.30 -15.90
N PRO A 141 3.98 1.97 -15.73
CA PRO A 141 3.54 1.30 -14.52
C PRO A 141 4.32 1.78 -13.29
N CYS A 142 3.60 2.17 -12.26
CA CYS A 142 4.17 2.58 -10.97
C CYS A 142 3.07 2.71 -9.91
N ILE A 143 3.46 3.05 -8.70
CA ILE A 143 2.53 3.48 -7.64
C ILE A 143 2.80 4.94 -7.33
N MET A 144 1.80 5.78 -7.50
CA MET A 144 1.85 7.19 -7.08
C MET A 144 1.39 7.28 -5.63
N VAL A 145 2.23 7.83 -4.79
CA VAL A 145 2.00 7.95 -3.34
C VAL A 145 1.89 9.42 -2.97
N GLU A 146 0.83 9.77 -2.25
CA GLU A 146 0.65 11.09 -1.67
C GLU A 146 0.23 10.95 -0.22
N ILE A 147 0.97 11.61 0.67
CA ILE A 147 0.75 11.58 2.12
C ILE A 147 0.48 13.00 2.56
N LEU A 148 -0.73 13.26 3.06
CA LEU A 148 -1.12 14.54 3.64
C LEU A 148 -1.27 14.37 5.14
N THR A 149 -0.66 15.28 5.89
CA THR A 149 -0.81 15.36 7.34
C THR A 149 -1.75 16.49 7.68
N TRP A 150 -2.86 16.15 8.33
CA TRP A 150 -3.89 17.08 8.76
C TRP A 150 -3.83 17.28 10.27
N LYS A 151 -3.99 18.50 10.72
CA LYS A 151 -4.09 18.81 12.13
C LYS A 151 -5.37 19.55 12.46
N GLN A 152 -5.95 19.17 13.59
CA GLN A 152 -7.14 19.78 14.15
C GLN A 152 -6.73 20.85 15.17
N PHE A 153 -7.29 22.03 15.02
CA PHE A 153 -7.08 23.13 15.96
C PHE A 153 -8.40 23.50 16.64
N LYS A 154 -8.32 23.80 17.92
CA LYS A 154 -9.40 24.42 18.64
C LYS A 154 -9.51 25.87 18.18
N GLU A 155 -10.73 26.33 17.97
CA GLU A 155 -11.01 27.74 17.70
C GLU A 155 -10.81 28.56 18.98
#